data_f64167270b37d6e63b3f05a86ea326ec
#
_entry.id   f64167270b37d6e63b3f05a86ea326ec
#
_cell.length_a   1.000
_cell.length_b   1.000
_cell.length_c   1.000
_cell.angle_alpha   90.00
_cell.angle_beta   90.00
_cell.angle_gamma   90.00
#
_symmetry.space_group_name_H-M   'P 1'
#
loop_
_entity.id
_entity.type
_entity.pdbx_description
1 polymer ?
#
loop_
_entity_poly.entity_id
_entity_poly.type
_entity_poly.pdbx_seq_one_letter_code
_entity_poly.pdbx_strand_id
1 'polypeptide(L)'
;LPVSGVTAKTARVVIPAAIARESYDVYVVRGAQEQYVATVKIYLTTDQEVPDKEGMNIKGIVFCGDKGVPGVRVSDGLQTVTTDENGYYWIPSLKTLGYVFITIPQGYLPAALDNNMMMGFWAGLTDEAGVCEKHNFELVEADTENHVMLVGADLHLADKQNDLRNFKNGFIAETQAFADASSVPVFCLMAGDMTWDRYWYDRNFRLPHYRQWLSRNGYSVPVFHAMGNHDNDPYVQGDAPGQLSYCRTLGPNYYSFNLGKVHYVVLDDIDWINTGGSDGVLGSRDYNRVVSLAQMTWLAEDLAAVEDKTAPLVVCLHVQLYENYNASFANTAKMPSA
;
A
#
# COMPACT_ATOMS: atom_id res chain seq x y z
N LEU A 1 -13.62 3.95 -22.38
CA LEU A 1 -13.77 5.41 -22.19
C LEU A 1 -13.24 6.16 -23.41
N PRO A 2 -13.87 7.28 -23.83
CA PRO A 2 -13.34 8.12 -24.91
C PRO A 2 -11.96 8.67 -24.52
N VAL A 3 -11.02 8.56 -25.44
CA VAL A 3 -9.64 9.06 -25.25
C VAL A 3 -9.48 10.34 -26.06
N SER A 4 -8.95 11.39 -25.41
CA SER A 4 -8.60 12.66 -26.05
C SER A 4 -7.16 13.05 -25.70
N GLY A 5 -6.47 13.77 -26.59
CA GLY A 5 -5.14 14.29 -26.31
C GLY A 5 -4.08 13.20 -26.09
N VAL A 6 -3.89 12.33 -27.07
CA VAL A 6 -2.88 11.28 -27.06
C VAL A 6 -1.52 11.83 -27.47
N THR A 7 -0.49 11.58 -26.64
CA THR A 7 0.93 11.80 -26.97
C THR A 7 1.68 10.46 -26.95
N ALA A 8 2.98 10.47 -27.20
CA ALA A 8 3.81 9.26 -27.08
C ALA A 8 3.87 8.69 -25.64
N LYS A 9 3.58 9.51 -24.62
CA LYS A 9 3.70 9.14 -23.21
C LYS A 9 2.40 9.29 -22.40
N THR A 10 1.41 10.00 -22.92
CA THR A 10 0.19 10.32 -22.17
C THR A 10 -1.06 10.14 -23.02
N ALA A 11 -2.15 9.75 -22.38
CA ALA A 11 -3.49 9.79 -22.93
C ALA A 11 -4.44 10.44 -21.90
N ARG A 12 -5.30 11.34 -22.36
CA ARG A 12 -6.31 11.97 -21.51
C ARG A 12 -7.65 11.24 -21.68
N VAL A 13 -8.21 10.81 -20.58
CA VAL A 13 -9.50 10.11 -20.53
C VAL A 13 -10.47 10.94 -19.69
N VAL A 14 -11.70 11.09 -20.17
CA VAL A 14 -12.77 11.71 -19.39
C VAL A 14 -13.49 10.62 -18.60
N ILE A 15 -13.50 10.75 -17.28
CA ILE A 15 -14.21 9.84 -16.38
C ILE A 15 -15.66 10.31 -16.28
N PRO A 16 -16.66 9.44 -16.56
CA PRO A 16 -18.08 9.80 -16.42
C PRO A 16 -18.43 10.13 -14.96
N ALA A 17 -19.26 11.14 -14.74
CA ALA A 17 -19.69 11.53 -13.39
C ALA A 17 -20.46 10.43 -12.64
N ALA A 18 -21.03 9.46 -13.36
CA ALA A 18 -21.79 8.34 -12.78
C ALA A 18 -20.95 7.08 -12.56
N ILE A 19 -19.61 7.17 -12.66
CA ILE A 19 -18.75 6.01 -12.43
C ILE A 19 -18.81 5.63 -10.94
N ALA A 20 -18.87 4.33 -10.65
CA ALA A 20 -18.87 3.87 -9.26
C ALA A 20 -17.54 4.17 -8.56
N ARG A 21 -17.57 4.25 -7.22
CA ARG A 21 -16.35 4.33 -6.41
C ARG A 21 -15.72 2.97 -6.33
N GLU A 22 -14.68 2.77 -7.08
CA GLU A 22 -13.90 1.54 -7.02
C GLU A 22 -12.58 1.73 -7.73
N SER A 23 -11.75 0.73 -7.70
CA SER A 23 -10.53 0.67 -8.49
C SER A 23 -10.85 0.12 -9.87
N TYR A 24 -10.32 0.77 -10.90
CA TYR A 24 -10.47 0.37 -12.30
C TYR A 24 -9.12 0.03 -12.88
N ASP A 25 -9.03 -1.16 -13.45
CA ASP A 25 -7.87 -1.53 -14.26
C ASP A 25 -7.95 -0.86 -15.62
N VAL A 26 -6.91 -0.16 -15.99
CA VAL A 26 -6.79 0.54 -17.26
C VAL A 26 -5.99 -0.29 -18.24
N TYR A 27 -6.57 -0.54 -19.40
CA TYR A 27 -5.94 -1.25 -20.50
C TYR A 27 -5.83 -0.38 -21.73
N VAL A 28 -4.71 -0.48 -22.44
CA VAL A 28 -4.60 -0.01 -23.83
C VAL A 28 -4.99 -1.14 -24.75
N VAL A 29 -6.00 -0.90 -25.59
CA VAL A 29 -6.53 -1.88 -26.54
C VAL A 29 -6.06 -1.51 -27.95
N ARG A 30 -5.37 -2.45 -28.62
CA ARG A 30 -4.97 -2.34 -30.03
C ARG A 30 -5.46 -3.54 -30.80
N GLY A 31 -6.56 -3.37 -31.54
CA GLY A 31 -7.23 -4.49 -32.21
C GLY A 31 -7.76 -5.50 -31.20
N ALA A 32 -7.29 -6.75 -31.26
CA ALA A 32 -7.64 -7.81 -30.31
C ALA A 32 -6.66 -7.96 -29.13
N GLN A 33 -5.65 -7.09 -29.03
CA GLN A 33 -4.67 -7.13 -27.95
C GLN A 33 -5.00 -6.08 -26.89
N GLU A 34 -4.99 -6.52 -25.64
CA GLU A 34 -5.15 -5.68 -24.46
C GLU A 34 -3.84 -5.69 -23.66
N GLN A 35 -3.36 -4.51 -23.31
CA GLN A 35 -2.19 -4.34 -22.46
C GLN A 35 -2.60 -3.57 -21.20
N TYR A 36 -2.41 -4.17 -20.05
CA TYR A 36 -2.59 -3.48 -18.76
C TYR A 36 -1.59 -2.33 -18.62
N VAL A 37 -2.07 -1.19 -18.13
CA VAL A 37 -1.26 0.04 -17.96
C VAL A 37 -1.17 0.42 -16.50
N ALA A 38 -2.32 0.49 -15.81
CA ALA A 38 -2.38 0.96 -14.44
C ALA A 38 -3.71 0.55 -13.78
N THR A 39 -3.76 0.59 -12.46
CA THR A 39 -5.01 0.63 -11.71
C THR A 39 -5.25 2.05 -11.23
N VAL A 40 -6.42 2.58 -11.51
CA VAL A 40 -6.86 3.93 -11.12
C VAL A 40 -7.95 3.81 -10.06
N LYS A 41 -7.79 4.52 -8.96
CA LYS A 41 -8.78 4.59 -7.88
C LYS A 41 -9.70 5.79 -8.13
N ILE A 42 -11.03 5.56 -8.11
CA ILE A 42 -12.03 6.61 -8.21
C ILE A 42 -12.65 6.83 -6.84
N TYR A 43 -12.43 8.02 -6.29
CA TYR A 43 -13.04 8.43 -5.03
C TYR A 43 -14.17 9.42 -5.31
N LEU A 44 -15.22 9.44 -4.49
CA LEU A 44 -16.02 10.64 -4.36
C LEU A 44 -15.20 11.64 -3.52
N THR A 45 -14.96 12.80 -4.08
CA THR A 45 -14.45 13.91 -3.31
C THR A 45 -15.61 14.58 -2.57
N THR A 46 -15.40 14.96 -1.33
CA THR A 46 -16.31 15.94 -0.70
C THR A 46 -16.22 17.25 -1.47
N ASP A 47 -17.33 17.94 -1.65
CA ASP A 47 -17.38 19.28 -2.27
C ASP A 47 -16.68 20.34 -1.41
N GLN A 48 -16.23 19.98 -0.23
CA GLN A 48 -15.57 20.85 0.72
C GLN A 48 -14.20 21.30 0.20
N GLU A 49 -14.04 22.59 0.03
CA GLU A 49 -12.78 23.18 -0.37
C GLU A 49 -11.82 23.24 0.82
N VAL A 50 -10.63 22.63 0.66
CA VAL A 50 -9.53 22.80 1.63
C VAL A 50 -8.69 24.00 1.18
N PRO A 51 -8.57 25.06 1.99
CA PRO A 51 -7.83 26.26 1.61
C PRO A 51 -6.35 25.95 1.39
N ASP A 52 -5.70 26.75 0.52
CA ASP A 52 -4.25 26.68 0.37
C ASP A 52 -3.56 27.26 1.60
N LYS A 53 -2.39 26.71 1.94
CA LYS A 53 -1.45 27.28 2.92
C LYS A 53 -0.10 27.48 2.27
N GLU A 54 0.52 28.62 2.53
CA GLU A 54 1.86 28.94 2.04
C GLU A 54 2.88 27.88 2.48
N GLY A 55 3.72 27.44 1.56
CA GLY A 55 4.74 26.42 1.80
C GLY A 55 4.23 24.97 1.82
N MET A 56 2.93 24.73 1.68
CA MET A 56 2.33 23.40 1.66
C MET A 56 2.02 22.99 0.23
N ASN A 57 2.34 21.73 -0.12
CA ASN A 57 2.11 21.21 -1.46
C ASN A 57 1.33 19.88 -1.48
N ILE A 58 0.91 19.38 -0.33
CA ILE A 58 -0.13 18.36 -0.18
C ILE A 58 -1.17 18.90 0.80
N LYS A 59 -2.44 18.74 0.47
CA LYS A 59 -3.56 19.09 1.35
C LYS A 59 -4.71 18.13 1.15
N GLY A 60 -5.63 18.11 2.09
CA GLY A 60 -6.84 17.30 1.98
C GLY A 60 -7.70 17.34 3.21
N ILE A 61 -8.72 16.51 3.20
CA ILE A 61 -9.62 16.29 4.33
C ILE A 61 -9.72 14.79 4.59
N VAL A 62 -9.70 14.43 5.87
CA VAL A 62 -10.15 13.11 6.36
C VAL A 62 -11.57 13.29 6.88
N PHE A 63 -12.53 12.51 6.40
CA PHE A 63 -13.94 12.73 6.70
C PHE A 63 -14.73 11.42 6.82
N CYS A 64 -15.82 11.48 7.57
CA CYS A 64 -16.82 10.41 7.69
C CYS A 64 -18.20 11.01 7.44
N GLY A 65 -18.91 10.54 6.42
CA GLY A 65 -20.15 11.15 5.98
C GLY A 65 -19.95 12.60 5.52
N ASP A 66 -20.61 13.54 6.20
CA ASP A 66 -20.55 14.99 5.94
C ASP A 66 -19.62 15.75 6.88
N LYS A 67 -18.87 15.04 7.76
CA LYS A 67 -18.05 15.64 8.82
C LYS A 67 -16.59 15.30 8.64
N GLY A 68 -15.73 16.30 8.86
CA GLY A 68 -14.30 16.07 9.02
C GLY A 68 -13.98 15.29 10.30
N VAL A 69 -12.98 14.43 10.24
CA VAL A 69 -12.50 13.66 11.38
C VAL A 69 -11.20 14.30 11.89
N PRO A 70 -11.24 14.94 13.08
CA PRO A 70 -10.05 15.56 13.67
C PRO A 70 -9.11 14.52 14.27
N GLY A 71 -7.84 14.91 14.48
CA GLY A 71 -6.87 14.08 15.20
C GLY A 71 -6.31 12.91 14.40
N VAL A 72 -6.62 12.78 13.11
CA VAL A 72 -6.09 11.71 12.26
C VAL A 72 -4.68 12.08 11.81
N ARG A 73 -3.75 11.16 11.98
CA ARG A 73 -2.38 11.32 11.49
C ARG A 73 -2.31 11.10 10.00
N VAL A 74 -1.62 12.01 9.31
CA VAL A 74 -1.37 11.95 7.87
C VAL A 74 0.12 12.10 7.63
N SER A 75 0.69 11.24 6.78
CA SER A 75 2.12 11.24 6.52
C SER A 75 2.42 10.99 5.05
N ASP A 76 3.52 11.57 4.55
CA ASP A 76 4.15 11.19 3.28
C ASP A 76 5.33 10.21 3.48
N GLY A 77 5.43 9.65 4.70
CA GLY A 77 6.50 8.77 5.14
C GLY A 77 7.68 9.50 5.78
N LEU A 78 7.88 10.78 5.47
CA LEU A 78 8.97 11.61 6.04
C LEU A 78 8.45 12.71 6.95
N GLN A 79 7.31 13.30 6.59
CA GLN A 79 6.64 14.32 7.38
C GLN A 79 5.34 13.75 7.92
N THR A 80 5.01 14.08 9.16
CA THR A 80 3.76 13.68 9.78
C THR A 80 3.04 14.90 10.32
N VAL A 81 1.74 14.99 10.03
CA VAL A 81 0.83 16.00 10.53
C VAL A 81 -0.42 15.37 11.11
N THR A 82 -1.23 16.16 11.77
CA THR A 82 -2.52 15.72 12.33
C THR A 82 -3.62 16.60 11.75
N THR A 83 -4.77 16.00 11.43
CA THR A 83 -5.93 16.77 10.96
C THR A 83 -6.45 17.71 12.04
N ASP A 84 -6.86 18.91 11.61
CA ASP A 84 -7.46 19.91 12.48
C ASP A 84 -8.92 19.57 12.88
N GLU A 85 -9.60 20.49 13.58
CA GLU A 85 -10.99 20.33 14.03
C GLU A 85 -12.01 20.11 12.90
N ASN A 86 -11.66 20.51 11.68
CA ASN A 86 -12.46 20.32 10.48
C ASN A 86 -12.04 19.10 9.65
N GLY A 87 -11.07 18.31 10.13
CA GLY A 87 -10.50 17.19 9.42
C GLY A 87 -9.50 17.57 8.33
N TYR A 88 -9.08 18.84 8.23
CA TYR A 88 -8.14 19.29 7.22
C TYR A 88 -6.70 19.01 7.60
N TYR A 89 -5.86 18.77 6.60
CA TYR A 89 -4.42 18.61 6.78
C TYR A 89 -3.62 19.25 5.65
N TRP A 90 -2.35 19.59 5.95
CA TRP A 90 -1.40 20.16 5.00
C TRP A 90 0.01 19.64 5.29
N ILE A 91 0.73 19.22 4.25
CA ILE A 91 2.11 18.70 4.37
C ILE A 91 3.04 19.48 3.42
N PRO A 92 4.22 19.93 3.89
CA PRO A 92 5.29 20.47 3.05
C PRO A 92 6.16 19.30 2.55
N SER A 93 5.68 18.53 1.59
CA SER A 93 6.30 17.29 1.14
C SER A 93 7.39 17.52 0.08
N LEU A 94 8.47 16.74 0.15
CA LEU A 94 9.41 16.57 -0.96
C LEU A 94 8.93 15.55 -2.00
N LYS A 95 7.83 14.84 -1.73
CA LYS A 95 7.22 13.78 -2.55
C LYS A 95 8.17 12.63 -2.91
N THR A 96 9.22 12.45 -2.12
CA THR A 96 10.31 11.50 -2.39
C THR A 96 9.83 10.06 -2.47
N LEU A 97 8.89 9.67 -1.60
CA LEU A 97 8.37 8.30 -1.53
C LEU A 97 7.15 8.08 -2.44
N GLY A 98 6.62 9.15 -3.05
CA GLY A 98 5.56 9.07 -4.04
C GLY A 98 4.17 8.71 -3.50
N TYR A 99 3.92 8.83 -2.19
CA TYR A 99 2.63 8.55 -1.58
C TYR A 99 2.33 9.48 -0.40
N VAL A 100 1.05 9.54 -0.05
CA VAL A 100 0.54 10.10 1.21
C VAL A 100 -0.46 9.11 1.80
N PHE A 101 -0.48 8.95 3.12
CA PHE A 101 -1.36 8.00 3.80
C PHE A 101 -1.85 8.52 5.14
N ILE A 102 -2.92 7.92 5.64
CA ILE A 102 -3.41 8.13 7.00
C ILE A 102 -3.12 6.91 7.88
N THR A 103 -2.77 7.13 9.14
CA THR A 103 -2.90 6.09 10.16
C THR A 103 -4.38 5.90 10.43
N ILE A 104 -4.94 4.73 10.11
CA ILE A 104 -6.37 4.44 10.30
C ILE A 104 -6.71 4.60 11.79
N PRO A 105 -7.60 5.53 12.18
CA PRO A 105 -7.91 5.76 13.58
C PRO A 105 -8.83 4.65 14.14
N GLN A 106 -8.77 4.44 15.44
CA GLN A 106 -9.66 3.51 16.13
C GLN A 106 -11.14 3.90 15.90
N GLY A 107 -12.00 2.91 15.71
CA GLY A 107 -13.42 3.09 15.47
C GLY A 107 -13.80 3.42 14.01
N TYR A 108 -12.83 3.42 13.13
CA TYR A 108 -13.04 3.68 11.69
C TYR A 108 -12.32 2.66 10.81
N LEU A 109 -12.83 2.53 9.60
CA LEU A 109 -12.11 1.92 8.48
C LEU A 109 -12.14 2.88 7.29
N PRO A 110 -11.12 2.91 6.43
CA PRO A 110 -11.19 3.63 5.17
C PRO A 110 -12.27 3.05 4.27
N ALA A 111 -12.85 3.88 3.41
CA ALA A 111 -13.73 3.40 2.37
C ALA A 111 -13.02 2.32 1.55
N ALA A 112 -13.66 1.17 1.42
CA ALA A 112 -13.09 0.01 0.77
C ALA A 112 -13.10 0.15 -0.76
N LEU A 113 -12.12 -0.45 -1.40
CA LEU A 113 -11.90 -0.48 -2.83
C LEU A 113 -11.72 -1.93 -3.30
N ASP A 114 -11.88 -2.21 -4.60
CA ASP A 114 -11.66 -3.54 -5.17
C ASP A 114 -12.42 -4.66 -4.44
N ASN A 115 -13.74 -4.62 -4.41
CA ASN A 115 -14.58 -5.60 -3.70
C ASN A 115 -14.27 -5.71 -2.19
N ASN A 116 -13.92 -4.60 -1.54
CA ASN A 116 -13.48 -4.48 -0.15
C ASN A 116 -12.05 -4.97 0.13
N MET A 117 -11.36 -5.52 -0.83
CA MET A 117 -9.99 -6.04 -0.64
C MET A 117 -8.97 -4.96 -0.34
N MET A 118 -9.02 -3.84 -1.06
CA MET A 118 -8.08 -2.73 -0.85
C MET A 118 -8.71 -1.64 0.00
N MET A 119 -7.93 -1.16 0.97
CA MET A 119 -8.35 -0.09 1.87
C MET A 119 -7.88 1.28 1.35
N GLY A 120 -8.79 2.26 1.35
CA GLY A 120 -8.53 3.60 0.81
C GLY A 120 -7.78 4.53 1.76
N PHE A 121 -6.73 4.05 2.46
CA PHE A 121 -5.99 4.84 3.45
C PHE A 121 -4.77 5.57 2.86
N TRP A 122 -4.46 5.43 1.59
CA TRP A 122 -3.32 6.06 0.94
C TRP A 122 -3.65 6.52 -0.48
N ALA A 123 -2.83 7.45 -0.98
CA ALA A 123 -2.89 7.94 -2.36
C ALA A 123 -1.47 8.12 -2.92
N GLY A 124 -1.31 7.85 -4.21
CA GLY A 124 -0.06 8.15 -4.93
C GLY A 124 0.08 9.63 -5.19
N LEU A 125 1.30 10.13 -5.11
CA LEU A 125 1.67 11.50 -5.44
C LEU A 125 2.27 11.58 -6.83
N THR A 126 2.18 12.75 -7.47
CA THR A 126 2.93 13.06 -8.68
C THR A 126 4.37 13.45 -8.30
N ASP A 127 5.31 13.28 -9.26
CA ASP A 127 6.71 13.66 -9.06
C ASP A 127 6.96 15.18 -9.12
N GLU A 128 5.89 16.00 -9.29
CA GLU A 128 5.97 17.43 -9.47
C GLU A 128 5.95 18.17 -8.10
N ALA A 129 7.10 18.43 -7.53
CA ALA A 129 7.25 19.06 -6.22
C ALA A 129 6.55 20.43 -6.11
N GLY A 130 6.47 21.21 -7.20
CA GLY A 130 5.84 22.55 -7.22
C GLY A 130 4.31 22.54 -7.34
N VAL A 131 3.68 21.39 -7.55
CA VAL A 131 2.22 21.27 -7.66
C VAL A 131 1.61 20.95 -6.31
N CYS A 132 0.62 21.74 -5.89
CA CYS A 132 -0.19 21.42 -4.71
C CYS A 132 -1.23 20.37 -5.08
N GLU A 133 -1.17 19.22 -4.42
CA GLU A 133 -2.09 18.10 -4.63
C GLU A 133 -3.13 18.00 -3.52
N LYS A 134 -4.37 17.70 -3.89
CA LYS A 134 -5.47 17.45 -2.94
C LYS A 134 -5.77 15.97 -2.88
N HIS A 135 -5.61 15.37 -1.71
CA HIS A 135 -5.95 13.97 -1.44
C HIS A 135 -6.89 13.90 -0.25
N ASN A 136 -8.10 13.40 -0.48
CA ASN A 136 -9.10 13.24 0.56
C ASN A 136 -9.19 11.76 0.96
N PHE A 137 -9.42 11.52 2.25
CA PHE A 137 -9.60 10.17 2.79
C PHE A 137 -10.98 10.04 3.43
N GLU A 138 -11.79 9.15 2.89
CA GLU A 138 -13.10 8.84 3.45
C GLU A 138 -12.99 7.69 4.44
N LEU A 139 -13.55 7.91 5.61
CA LEU A 139 -13.68 6.91 6.66
C LEU A 139 -15.14 6.51 6.83
N VAL A 140 -15.37 5.30 7.27
CA VAL A 140 -16.65 4.79 7.73
C VAL A 140 -16.50 4.30 9.15
N GLU A 141 -17.50 4.55 10.01
CA GLU A 141 -17.51 4.01 11.36
C GLU A 141 -17.54 2.49 11.32
N ALA A 142 -16.68 1.85 12.11
CA ALA A 142 -16.56 0.39 12.14
C ALA A 142 -16.15 -0.10 13.53
N ASP A 143 -16.86 -1.10 14.04
CA ASP A 143 -16.44 -1.83 15.22
C ASP A 143 -15.45 -2.93 14.83
N THR A 144 -14.20 -2.71 15.16
CA THR A 144 -13.10 -3.65 14.96
C THR A 144 -12.45 -4.10 16.26
N GLU A 145 -13.11 -3.89 17.39
CA GLU A 145 -12.56 -4.25 18.72
C GLU A 145 -12.26 -5.74 18.83
N ASN A 146 -13.16 -6.57 18.30
CA ASN A 146 -12.92 -7.99 18.12
C ASN A 146 -12.76 -8.27 16.64
N HIS A 147 -11.59 -8.71 16.22
CA HIS A 147 -11.28 -9.01 14.83
C HIS A 147 -10.32 -10.19 14.71
N VAL A 148 -10.23 -10.74 13.50
CA VAL A 148 -9.22 -11.74 13.15
C VAL A 148 -8.27 -11.13 12.13
N MET A 149 -6.97 -11.27 12.37
CA MET A 149 -5.93 -10.97 11.40
C MET A 149 -5.34 -12.28 10.89
N LEU A 150 -5.62 -12.60 9.61
CA LEU A 150 -4.96 -13.67 8.89
C LEU A 150 -3.60 -13.17 8.43
N VAL A 151 -2.55 -13.98 8.57
CA VAL A 151 -1.20 -13.60 8.14
C VAL A 151 -0.72 -14.60 7.11
N GLY A 152 -0.25 -14.09 5.97
CA GLY A 152 0.39 -14.86 4.91
C GLY A 152 1.72 -14.23 4.52
N ALA A 153 2.64 -15.01 3.94
CA ALA A 153 3.91 -14.53 3.43
C ALA A 153 4.39 -15.45 2.30
N ASP A 154 5.38 -15.00 1.55
CA ASP A 154 6.18 -15.82 0.64
C ASP A 154 5.35 -16.60 -0.40
N LEU A 155 4.36 -15.95 -0.97
CA LEU A 155 3.53 -16.56 -2.02
C LEU A 155 4.33 -16.84 -3.29
N HIS A 156 5.29 -15.99 -3.63
CA HIS A 156 6.16 -16.11 -4.80
C HIS A 156 5.40 -16.42 -6.09
N LEU A 157 4.26 -15.74 -6.31
CA LEU A 157 3.44 -15.94 -7.49
C LEU A 157 4.16 -15.45 -8.75
N ALA A 158 4.15 -16.25 -9.79
CA ALA A 158 4.89 -15.99 -11.02
C ALA A 158 4.20 -16.49 -12.30
N ASP A 159 2.95 -16.93 -12.22
CA ASP A 159 2.28 -17.68 -13.29
C ASP A 159 3.13 -18.87 -13.76
N LYS A 160 3.62 -19.63 -12.80
CA LYS A 160 4.51 -20.76 -13.03
C LYS A 160 3.91 -22.06 -12.50
N GLN A 161 3.88 -23.08 -13.34
CA GLN A 161 3.29 -24.38 -12.99
C GLN A 161 1.81 -24.24 -12.59
N ASN A 162 1.49 -24.46 -11.32
CA ASN A 162 0.13 -24.41 -10.78
C ASN A 162 -0.02 -23.38 -9.67
N ASP A 163 0.94 -22.45 -9.51
CA ASP A 163 0.99 -21.49 -8.40
C ASP A 163 -0.31 -20.68 -8.31
N LEU A 164 -0.75 -20.05 -9.40
CA LEU A 164 -1.98 -19.26 -9.45
C LEU A 164 -3.23 -20.11 -9.17
N ARG A 165 -3.27 -21.35 -9.69
CA ARG A 165 -4.39 -22.27 -9.41
C ARG A 165 -4.40 -22.67 -7.94
N ASN A 166 -3.24 -22.98 -7.37
CA ASN A 166 -3.12 -23.36 -5.97
C ASN A 166 -3.45 -22.17 -5.04
N PHE A 167 -3.00 -20.97 -5.40
CA PHE A 167 -3.35 -19.76 -4.68
C PHE A 167 -4.86 -19.50 -4.69
N LYS A 168 -5.52 -19.63 -5.85
CA LYS A 168 -6.97 -19.50 -5.98
C LYS A 168 -7.73 -20.53 -5.15
N ASN A 169 -7.40 -21.80 -5.32
CA ASN A 169 -8.16 -22.91 -4.73
C ASN A 169 -7.80 -23.19 -3.26
N GLY A 170 -6.62 -22.77 -2.82
CA GLY A 170 -6.18 -22.80 -1.43
C GLY A 170 -6.43 -21.46 -0.75
N PHE A 171 -5.44 -20.58 -0.80
CA PHE A 171 -5.45 -19.35 0.00
C PHE A 171 -6.73 -18.52 -0.18
N ILE A 172 -7.08 -18.14 -1.43
CA ILE A 172 -8.27 -17.31 -1.68
C ILE A 172 -9.53 -18.01 -1.21
N ALA A 173 -9.75 -19.27 -1.62
CA ALA A 173 -10.97 -19.99 -1.31
C ALA A 173 -11.13 -20.26 0.19
N GLU A 174 -10.06 -20.69 0.87
CA GLU A 174 -10.11 -21.05 2.28
C GLU A 174 -10.23 -19.81 3.19
N THR A 175 -9.47 -18.76 2.92
CA THR A 175 -9.53 -17.52 3.72
C THR A 175 -10.83 -16.75 3.49
N GLN A 176 -11.38 -16.77 2.26
CA GLN A 176 -12.69 -16.19 1.99
C GLN A 176 -13.79 -16.97 2.73
N ALA A 177 -13.78 -18.31 2.63
CA ALA A 177 -14.76 -19.13 3.35
C ALA A 177 -14.68 -18.97 4.87
N PHE A 178 -13.47 -18.80 5.41
CA PHE A 178 -13.28 -18.48 6.83
C PHE A 178 -13.89 -17.12 7.17
N ALA A 179 -13.64 -16.10 6.36
CA ALA A 179 -14.18 -14.77 6.58
C ALA A 179 -15.72 -14.74 6.50
N ASP A 180 -16.28 -15.44 5.51
CA ASP A 180 -17.75 -15.54 5.33
C ASP A 180 -18.45 -16.24 6.51
N ALA A 181 -17.74 -17.17 7.18
CA ALA A 181 -18.26 -17.88 8.36
C ALA A 181 -17.97 -17.15 9.68
N SER A 182 -17.15 -16.13 9.69
CA SER A 182 -16.74 -15.42 10.91
C SER A 182 -17.84 -14.51 11.42
N SER A 183 -18.02 -14.45 12.75
CA SER A 183 -18.92 -13.53 13.43
C SER A 183 -18.28 -12.16 13.74
N VAL A 184 -16.99 -12.01 13.47
CA VAL A 184 -16.23 -10.76 13.64
C VAL A 184 -15.52 -10.39 12.36
N PRO A 185 -15.16 -9.11 12.15
CA PRO A 185 -14.40 -8.69 10.99
C PRO A 185 -13.10 -9.48 10.80
N VAL A 186 -12.80 -9.86 9.59
CA VAL A 186 -11.58 -10.59 9.20
C VAL A 186 -10.76 -9.73 8.26
N PHE A 187 -9.48 -9.60 8.57
CA PHE A 187 -8.49 -8.89 7.78
C PHE A 187 -7.35 -9.83 7.41
N CYS A 188 -6.59 -9.48 6.39
CA CYS A 188 -5.40 -10.21 5.99
C CYS A 188 -4.19 -9.27 5.99
N LEU A 189 -3.05 -9.76 6.47
CA LEU A 189 -1.76 -9.09 6.41
C LEU A 189 -0.79 -9.98 5.65
N MET A 190 -0.36 -9.52 4.47
CA MET A 190 0.62 -10.20 3.65
C MET A 190 2.00 -9.67 3.99
N ALA A 191 2.84 -10.51 4.59
CA ALA A 191 4.14 -10.13 5.14
C ALA A 191 5.28 -10.28 4.11
N GLY A 192 5.06 -9.82 2.88
CA GLY A 192 6.07 -9.76 1.82
C GLY A 192 6.08 -10.95 0.87
N ASP A 193 6.80 -10.76 -0.24
CA ASP A 193 7.03 -11.74 -1.29
C ASP A 193 5.74 -12.25 -1.94
N MET A 194 4.82 -11.35 -2.28
CA MET A 194 3.58 -11.67 -2.97
C MET A 194 3.86 -12.22 -4.37
N THR A 195 4.87 -11.69 -5.04
CA THR A 195 5.27 -12.09 -6.38
C THR A 195 6.73 -12.53 -6.40
N TRP A 196 7.16 -13.15 -7.50
CA TRP A 196 8.55 -13.51 -7.68
C TRP A 196 9.20 -12.65 -8.75
N ASP A 197 9.92 -11.60 -8.34
CA ASP A 197 10.58 -10.58 -9.19
C ASP A 197 11.33 -11.14 -10.39
N ARG A 198 12.04 -12.26 -10.21
CA ARG A 198 12.78 -12.94 -11.28
C ARG A 198 11.93 -13.22 -12.52
N TYR A 199 10.63 -13.42 -12.36
CA TYR A 199 9.71 -13.78 -13.44
C TYR A 199 8.79 -12.65 -13.86
N TRP A 200 8.95 -11.46 -13.29
CA TRP A 200 8.07 -10.33 -13.56
C TRP A 200 7.90 -10.03 -15.05
N TYR A 201 9.00 -10.06 -15.78
CA TYR A 201 9.04 -9.73 -17.20
C TYR A 201 8.92 -10.96 -18.09
N ASP A 202 9.61 -12.04 -17.73
CA ASP A 202 9.59 -13.30 -18.51
C ASP A 202 8.20 -13.95 -18.54
N ARG A 203 7.45 -13.87 -17.44
CA ARG A 203 6.11 -14.42 -17.30
C ARG A 203 5.01 -13.36 -17.32
N ASN A 204 5.38 -12.10 -17.38
CA ASN A 204 4.46 -10.97 -17.29
C ASN A 204 3.51 -11.06 -16.08
N PHE A 205 4.04 -11.49 -14.93
CA PHE A 205 3.29 -11.55 -13.69
C PHE A 205 3.99 -10.74 -12.59
N ARG A 206 3.42 -9.58 -12.26
CA ARG A 206 3.96 -8.58 -11.32
C ARG A 206 2.90 -8.19 -10.28
N LEU A 207 3.21 -7.30 -9.37
CA LEU A 207 2.31 -6.83 -8.31
C LEU A 207 0.92 -6.39 -8.81
N PRO A 208 0.78 -5.62 -9.93
CA PRO A 208 -0.54 -5.34 -10.47
C PRO A 208 -1.34 -6.58 -10.86
N HIS A 209 -0.67 -7.62 -11.38
CA HIS A 209 -1.33 -8.86 -11.74
C HIS A 209 -1.75 -9.67 -10.49
N TYR A 210 -0.94 -9.67 -9.44
CA TYR A 210 -1.30 -10.22 -8.13
C TYR A 210 -2.58 -9.59 -7.59
N ARG A 211 -2.61 -8.26 -7.52
CA ARG A 211 -3.78 -7.51 -7.07
C ARG A 211 -5.02 -7.82 -7.91
N GLN A 212 -4.88 -7.80 -9.23
CA GLN A 212 -5.94 -8.14 -10.15
C GLN A 212 -6.41 -9.59 -9.99
N TRP A 213 -5.49 -10.51 -9.69
CA TRP A 213 -5.82 -11.92 -9.47
C TRP A 213 -6.72 -12.11 -8.25
N LEU A 214 -6.42 -11.45 -7.15
CA LEU A 214 -7.28 -11.43 -5.96
C LEU A 214 -8.68 -10.92 -6.32
N SER A 215 -8.77 -9.73 -6.90
CA SER A 215 -10.05 -9.10 -7.25
C SER A 215 -10.89 -9.95 -8.21
N ARG A 216 -10.29 -10.47 -9.29
CA ARG A 216 -10.98 -11.33 -10.29
C ARG A 216 -11.47 -12.66 -9.73
N ASN A 217 -10.86 -13.15 -8.68
CA ASN A 217 -11.30 -14.39 -8.02
C ASN A 217 -12.25 -14.14 -6.85
N GLY A 218 -12.79 -12.92 -6.73
CA GLY A 218 -13.83 -12.58 -5.78
C GLY A 218 -13.33 -12.44 -4.34
N TYR A 219 -12.02 -12.24 -4.14
CA TYR A 219 -11.49 -12.00 -2.79
C TYR A 219 -12.00 -10.68 -2.25
N SER A 220 -12.62 -10.69 -1.08
CA SER A 220 -13.23 -9.51 -0.45
C SER A 220 -12.74 -9.26 0.98
N VAL A 221 -11.81 -10.08 1.46
CA VAL A 221 -11.15 -9.82 2.75
C VAL A 221 -10.20 -8.63 2.58
N PRO A 222 -10.31 -7.58 3.42
CA PRO A 222 -9.39 -6.45 3.36
C PRO A 222 -7.94 -6.88 3.61
N VAL A 223 -7.02 -6.48 2.71
CA VAL A 223 -5.62 -6.89 2.75
C VAL A 223 -4.71 -5.70 3.02
N PHE A 224 -3.86 -5.84 4.02
CA PHE A 224 -2.69 -5.01 4.27
C PHE A 224 -1.43 -5.72 3.76
N HIS A 225 -0.41 -4.98 3.35
CA HIS A 225 0.79 -5.55 2.75
C HIS A 225 2.05 -5.00 3.41
N ALA A 226 3.00 -5.86 3.74
CA ALA A 226 4.40 -5.51 3.92
C ALA A 226 5.16 -5.83 2.64
N MET A 227 6.25 -5.13 2.40
CA MET A 227 7.10 -5.38 1.24
C MET A 227 8.13 -6.47 1.54
N GLY A 228 8.34 -7.39 0.60
CA GLY A 228 9.41 -8.38 0.66
C GLY A 228 10.50 -8.11 -0.39
N ASN A 229 11.57 -8.86 -0.32
CA ASN A 229 12.70 -8.68 -1.25
C ASN A 229 12.32 -9.03 -2.71
N HIS A 230 11.35 -9.92 -2.92
CA HIS A 230 10.86 -10.26 -4.27
C HIS A 230 9.75 -9.34 -4.79
N ASP A 231 9.44 -8.27 -4.07
CA ASP A 231 8.47 -7.26 -4.50
C ASP A 231 9.12 -5.99 -5.08
N ASN A 232 10.45 -6.04 -5.28
CA ASN A 232 11.25 -5.00 -5.94
C ASN A 232 11.40 -5.25 -7.44
N ASP A 233 11.56 -4.16 -8.22
CA ASP A 233 11.79 -4.27 -9.66
C ASP A 233 13.22 -4.73 -9.96
N PRO A 234 13.42 -5.92 -10.56
CA PRO A 234 14.75 -6.47 -10.79
C PRO A 234 15.49 -5.83 -11.96
N TYR A 235 14.82 -4.98 -12.76
CA TYR A 235 15.45 -4.27 -13.88
C TYR A 235 16.02 -2.91 -13.50
N VAL A 236 15.74 -2.41 -12.30
CA VAL A 236 16.23 -1.10 -11.85
C VAL A 236 17.23 -1.23 -10.71
N GLN A 237 18.11 -0.25 -10.60
CA GLN A 237 19.14 -0.18 -9.57
C GLN A 237 18.73 0.79 -8.48
N GLY A 238 19.07 0.44 -7.25
CA GLY A 238 18.82 1.25 -6.06
C GLY A 238 17.43 1.08 -5.48
N ASP A 239 17.31 1.43 -4.21
CA ASP A 239 16.18 1.16 -3.37
C ASP A 239 14.90 1.91 -3.80
N ALA A 240 14.94 3.22 -3.85
CA ALA A 240 13.76 4.03 -4.19
C ALA A 240 13.15 3.69 -5.57
N PRO A 241 13.94 3.47 -6.67
CA PRO A 241 13.36 2.99 -7.93
C PRO A 241 12.87 1.56 -7.86
N GLY A 242 13.54 0.68 -7.09
CA GLY A 242 13.19 -0.74 -6.95
C GLY A 242 11.80 -0.95 -6.39
N GLN A 243 11.46 -0.20 -5.35
CA GLN A 243 10.18 -0.30 -4.63
C GLN A 243 9.01 0.49 -5.30
N LEU A 244 9.29 1.27 -6.34
CA LEU A 244 8.29 2.16 -6.95
C LEU A 244 7.05 1.42 -7.46
N SER A 245 7.23 0.23 -8.03
CA SER A 245 6.11 -0.62 -8.49
C SER A 245 5.21 -1.04 -7.33
N TYR A 246 5.80 -1.40 -6.19
CA TYR A 246 5.08 -1.73 -4.96
C TYR A 246 4.30 -0.52 -4.46
N CYS A 247 4.96 0.61 -4.25
CA CYS A 247 4.35 1.83 -3.72
C CYS A 247 3.18 2.34 -4.58
N ARG A 248 3.27 2.17 -5.90
CA ARG A 248 2.19 2.56 -6.84
C ARG A 248 1.04 1.56 -6.91
N THR A 249 1.25 0.30 -6.52
CA THR A 249 0.26 -0.77 -6.68
C THR A 249 -0.42 -1.13 -5.37
N LEU A 250 0.35 -1.34 -4.32
CA LEU A 250 -0.11 -1.86 -3.04
C LEU A 250 -0.18 -0.79 -1.94
N GLY A 251 0.63 0.24 -2.03
CA GLY A 251 0.61 1.37 -1.11
C GLY A 251 1.96 1.63 -0.43
N PRO A 252 1.95 2.37 0.67
CA PRO A 252 3.17 2.67 1.41
C PRO A 252 3.93 1.41 1.79
N ASN A 253 5.27 1.44 1.68
CA ASN A 253 6.12 0.35 2.12
C ASN A 253 6.28 0.31 3.65
N TYR A 254 5.98 1.40 4.34
CA TYR A 254 5.79 1.43 5.80
C TYR A 254 4.66 2.36 6.21
N TYR A 255 3.89 1.98 7.20
CA TYR A 255 2.70 2.69 7.68
C TYR A 255 2.18 2.06 8.97
N SER A 256 1.17 2.68 9.59
CA SER A 256 0.47 2.14 10.75
C SER A 256 -1.05 2.22 10.58
N PHE A 257 -1.76 1.41 11.36
CA PHE A 257 -3.21 1.42 11.43
C PHE A 257 -3.71 0.84 12.74
N ASN A 258 -4.93 1.19 13.14
CA ASN A 258 -5.57 0.62 14.32
C ASN A 258 -6.77 -0.23 13.92
N LEU A 259 -6.89 -1.40 14.54
CA LEU A 259 -8.10 -2.20 14.56
C LEU A 259 -8.49 -2.44 16.03
N GLY A 260 -9.60 -1.87 16.46
CA GLY A 260 -9.93 -1.78 17.87
C GLY A 260 -8.78 -1.14 18.64
N LYS A 261 -8.36 -1.79 19.73
CA LYS A 261 -7.24 -1.33 20.58
C LYS A 261 -5.86 -1.71 20.06
N VAL A 262 -5.79 -2.58 19.04
CA VAL A 262 -4.49 -3.05 18.55
C VAL A 262 -3.91 -2.03 17.59
N HIS A 263 -2.69 -1.58 17.89
CA HIS A 263 -1.91 -0.76 16.98
C HIS A 263 -1.01 -1.65 16.13
N TYR A 264 -1.19 -1.59 14.82
CA TYR A 264 -0.40 -2.32 13.84
C TYR A 264 0.59 -1.38 13.17
N VAL A 265 1.84 -1.82 13.07
CA VAL A 265 2.90 -1.13 12.34
C VAL A 265 3.46 -2.07 11.29
N VAL A 266 3.51 -1.60 10.08
CA VAL A 266 4.20 -2.28 8.96
C VAL A 266 5.49 -1.52 8.68
N LEU A 267 6.61 -2.24 8.60
CA LEU A 267 7.92 -1.68 8.28
C LEU A 267 8.48 -2.36 7.03
N ASP A 268 9.28 -1.61 6.29
CA ASP A 268 10.10 -2.10 5.19
C ASP A 268 11.53 -2.31 5.71
N ASP A 269 11.99 -3.54 5.68
CA ASP A 269 13.33 -3.94 6.12
C ASP A 269 14.21 -4.42 4.96
N ILE A 270 13.84 -4.07 3.72
CA ILE A 270 14.56 -4.38 2.49
C ILE A 270 15.18 -3.10 1.91
N ASP A 271 16.49 -2.99 1.98
CA ASP A 271 17.27 -1.98 1.27
C ASP A 271 17.81 -2.61 -0.03
N TRP A 272 17.18 -2.29 -1.15
CA TRP A 272 17.44 -2.89 -2.45
C TRP A 272 18.70 -2.35 -3.09
N ILE A 273 19.75 -3.17 -3.13
CA ILE A 273 21.09 -2.82 -3.67
C ILE A 273 21.36 -3.48 -5.03
N ASN A 274 20.32 -3.76 -5.80
CA ASN A 274 20.41 -4.39 -7.11
C ASN A 274 21.43 -3.68 -8.02
N THR A 275 22.37 -4.42 -8.57
CA THR A 275 23.39 -3.93 -9.49
C THR A 275 23.28 -4.61 -10.85
N GLY A 276 23.66 -3.90 -11.91
CA GLY A 276 23.63 -4.42 -13.28
C GLY A 276 22.24 -4.52 -13.89
N GLY A 277 21.19 -4.18 -13.15
CA GLY A 277 19.81 -4.11 -13.68
C GLY A 277 19.65 -2.96 -14.65
N SER A 278 18.97 -3.19 -15.77
CA SER A 278 18.57 -2.21 -16.75
C SER A 278 17.38 -2.73 -17.56
N ASP A 279 16.80 -1.88 -18.40
CA ASP A 279 15.66 -2.30 -19.22
C ASP A 279 15.99 -3.57 -20.04
N GLY A 280 15.23 -4.63 -19.80
CA GLY A 280 15.42 -5.96 -20.40
C GLY A 280 16.52 -6.81 -19.76
N VAL A 281 17.20 -6.37 -18.68
CA VAL A 281 18.29 -7.09 -18.02
C VAL A 281 18.07 -7.22 -16.53
N LEU A 282 18.00 -8.46 -16.05
CA LEU A 282 17.98 -8.74 -14.61
C LEU A 282 19.29 -8.32 -13.95
N GLY A 283 19.20 -7.59 -12.87
CA GLY A 283 20.34 -7.29 -12.01
C GLY A 283 20.72 -8.42 -11.07
N SER A 284 21.61 -8.10 -10.12
CA SER A 284 22.06 -9.05 -9.08
C SER A 284 20.93 -9.49 -8.15
N ARG A 285 19.93 -8.63 -7.96
CA ARG A 285 18.79 -8.83 -7.03
C ARG A 285 19.23 -8.95 -5.57
N ASP A 286 20.34 -8.27 -5.25
CA ASP A 286 20.87 -8.21 -3.88
C ASP A 286 20.14 -7.16 -3.06
N TYR A 287 20.10 -7.35 -1.76
CA TYR A 287 19.51 -6.44 -0.79
C TYR A 287 20.19 -6.53 0.56
N ASN A 288 20.19 -5.43 1.32
CA ASN A 288 20.50 -5.43 2.74
C ASN A 288 19.20 -5.63 3.54
N ARG A 289 19.35 -6.15 4.74
CA ARG A 289 18.26 -6.36 5.69
C ARG A 289 18.38 -5.28 6.77
N VAL A 290 17.70 -4.17 6.55
CA VAL A 290 17.81 -3.00 7.42
C VAL A 290 16.58 -2.14 7.34
N VAL A 291 16.08 -1.69 8.48
CA VAL A 291 15.08 -0.62 8.58
C VAL A 291 15.80 0.72 8.50
N SER A 292 15.39 1.61 7.61
CA SER A 292 16.07 2.89 7.40
C SER A 292 15.92 3.83 8.60
N LEU A 293 16.87 4.76 8.75
CA LEU A 293 16.79 5.80 9.81
C LEU A 293 15.53 6.67 9.66
N ALA A 294 15.10 6.95 8.43
CA ALA A 294 13.87 7.70 8.16
C ALA A 294 12.65 6.99 8.73
N GLN A 295 12.54 5.67 8.49
CA GLN A 295 11.46 4.85 9.07
C GLN A 295 11.52 4.84 10.60
N MET A 296 12.72 4.75 11.19
CA MET A 296 12.87 4.77 12.65
C MET A 296 12.42 6.10 13.26
N THR A 297 12.69 7.21 12.58
CA THR A 297 12.22 8.52 13.01
C THR A 297 10.69 8.61 12.94
N TRP A 298 10.13 8.21 11.80
CA TRP A 298 8.69 8.13 11.62
C TRP A 298 8.01 7.21 12.65
N LEU A 299 8.59 6.03 12.90
CA LEU A 299 8.07 5.06 13.88
C LEU A 299 8.07 5.63 15.30
N ALA A 300 9.13 6.36 15.68
CA ALA A 300 9.20 6.99 16.99
C ALA A 300 8.08 8.03 17.19
N GLU A 301 7.79 8.82 16.15
CA GLU A 301 6.67 9.79 16.16
C GLU A 301 5.32 9.08 16.18
N ASP A 302 5.18 7.98 15.43
CA ASP A 302 3.96 7.20 15.37
C ASP A 302 3.64 6.59 16.73
N LEU A 303 4.59 5.88 17.35
CA LEU A 303 4.42 5.28 18.66
C LEU A 303 4.25 6.32 19.78
N ALA A 304 4.85 7.50 19.65
CA ALA A 304 4.64 8.59 20.60
C ALA A 304 3.18 9.08 20.61
N ALA A 305 2.51 9.04 19.46
CA ALA A 305 1.12 9.46 19.32
C ALA A 305 0.08 8.42 19.74
N VAL A 306 0.46 7.18 19.97
CA VAL A 306 -0.46 6.19 20.58
C VAL A 306 -0.77 6.62 22.00
N GLU A 307 -2.02 6.96 22.28
CA GLU A 307 -2.43 7.49 23.58
C GLU A 307 -2.35 6.43 24.69
N ASP A 308 -2.97 5.26 24.46
CA ASP A 308 -2.92 4.14 25.40
C ASP A 308 -1.62 3.34 25.25
N LYS A 309 -0.66 3.61 26.11
CA LYS A 309 0.64 2.90 26.13
C LYS A 309 0.55 1.44 26.57
N THR A 310 -0.63 0.96 26.95
CA THR A 310 -0.87 -0.45 27.27
C THR A 310 -1.56 -1.20 26.13
N ALA A 311 -1.91 -0.51 25.04
CA ALA A 311 -2.50 -1.12 23.87
C ALA A 311 -1.56 -2.16 23.24
N PRO A 312 -2.09 -3.29 22.77
CA PRO A 312 -1.28 -4.25 22.05
C PRO A 312 -0.63 -3.64 20.81
N LEU A 313 0.66 -3.86 20.63
CA LEU A 313 1.43 -3.46 19.44
C LEU A 313 1.78 -4.70 18.62
N VAL A 314 1.45 -4.67 17.35
CA VAL A 314 1.86 -5.69 16.37
C VAL A 314 2.76 -5.02 15.34
N VAL A 315 4.00 -5.49 15.22
CA VAL A 315 4.94 -5.02 14.20
C VAL A 315 5.10 -6.11 13.15
N CYS A 316 4.83 -5.76 11.89
CA CYS A 316 4.98 -6.62 10.72
C CYS A 316 6.13 -6.12 9.86
N LEU A 317 6.99 -7.03 9.45
CA LEU A 317 8.07 -6.84 8.49
C LEU A 317 8.37 -8.18 7.84
N HIS A 318 9.13 -8.16 6.74
CA HIS A 318 9.39 -9.38 5.99
C HIS A 318 10.50 -10.22 6.62
N VAL A 319 11.63 -9.62 6.95
CA VAL A 319 12.77 -10.32 7.55
C VAL A 319 12.72 -10.20 9.07
N GLN A 320 12.96 -11.28 9.78
CA GLN A 320 12.95 -11.31 11.24
C GLN A 320 14.01 -10.38 11.86
N LEU A 321 13.68 -9.72 12.97
CA LEU A 321 14.57 -8.77 13.68
C LEU A 321 15.61 -9.42 14.58
N TYR A 322 15.56 -10.70 14.84
CA TYR A 322 16.47 -11.39 15.75
C TYR A 322 17.13 -12.60 15.07
N GLU A 323 18.38 -12.85 15.42
CA GLU A 323 19.10 -14.02 14.97
C GLU A 323 18.54 -15.28 15.65
N ASN A 324 18.19 -16.28 14.84
CA ASN A 324 17.90 -17.59 15.36
C ASN A 324 19.23 -18.26 15.74
N TYR A 325 19.34 -18.80 16.94
CA TYR A 325 20.56 -19.46 17.47
C TYR A 325 21.08 -20.65 16.63
N ASN A 326 20.33 -21.09 15.63
CA ASN A 326 20.82 -22.04 14.63
C ASN A 326 21.54 -21.29 13.52
N ALA A 327 22.86 -21.39 13.52
CA ALA A 327 23.80 -20.71 12.62
C ALA A 327 23.55 -20.88 11.10
N SER A 328 22.53 -21.64 10.69
CA SER A 328 22.11 -21.80 9.29
C SER A 328 21.07 -20.77 8.82
N PHE A 329 20.55 -19.91 9.68
CA PHE A 329 19.53 -18.92 9.34
C PHE A 329 19.88 -17.52 9.87
N ALA A 330 21.05 -17.02 9.55
CA ALA A 330 21.44 -15.63 9.84
C ALA A 330 20.73 -14.64 8.89
N ASN A 331 19.41 -14.63 8.92
CA ASN A 331 18.55 -13.76 8.11
C ASN A 331 17.80 -12.81 9.04
N THR A 332 18.48 -11.81 9.59
CA THR A 332 17.90 -10.83 10.49
C THR A 332 18.01 -9.43 9.92
N ALA A 333 16.92 -8.67 9.99
CA ALA A 333 16.95 -7.25 9.72
C ALA A 333 17.70 -6.52 10.84
N LYS A 334 18.47 -5.49 10.48
CA LYS A 334 19.20 -4.67 11.44
C LYS A 334 18.42 -3.38 11.68
N MET A 335 18.14 -3.11 12.94
CA MET A 335 17.68 -1.79 13.35
C MET A 335 18.88 -0.86 13.46
N PRO A 336 18.81 0.39 12.98
CA PRO A 336 19.86 1.37 13.23
C PRO A 336 20.07 1.52 14.75
N SER A 337 21.30 1.61 15.19
CA SER A 337 21.59 1.99 16.60
C SER A 337 21.13 3.43 16.81
N ALA A 338 20.37 3.66 17.87
CA ALA A 338 19.91 4.98 18.27
C ALA A 338 21.07 5.96 18.50
#